data_8b4cba801c9b8bd0dcfe238135042746
#
_entry.id   8b4cba801c9b8bd0dcfe238135042746
#
_cell.length_a   1.000
_cell.length_b   1.000
_cell.length_c   1.000
_cell.angle_alpha   90.00
_cell.angle_beta   90.00
_cell.angle_gamma   90.00
#
_symmetry.space_group_name_H-M   'P 1'
#
loop_
_entity.id
_entity.type
_entity.pdbx_description
1 polymer ?
#
loop_
_entity_poly.entity_id
_entity_poly.type
_entity_poly.pdbx_seq_one_letter_code
_entity_poly.pdbx_strand_id
1 'polypeptide(L)'
;KVHATETTVEGTTVELNTNGHHATYEMKISGFDLDYKANKVYGVVLTTADGSEYGLHHVTNIWHGTKLGFNADDPYFASIIGKTITQITFYAADGVYVLPVNVAL
;
A
#
# COMPACT_ATOMS: atom_id res chain seq x y z
N LYS A 1 -9.21 -18.00 -19.03
CA LYS A 1 -8.79 -16.81 -18.33
C LYS A 1 -7.65 -17.08 -17.37
N VAL A 2 -6.64 -16.25 -17.44
CA VAL A 2 -5.46 -16.40 -16.59
C VAL A 2 -5.60 -15.49 -15.37
N HIS A 3 -5.38 -16.07 -14.20
CA HIS A 3 -5.34 -15.31 -12.96
C HIS A 3 -3.88 -15.12 -12.52
N ALA A 4 -3.57 -13.94 -12.05
CA ALA A 4 -2.25 -13.71 -11.48
C ALA A 4 -2.05 -14.58 -10.24
N THR A 5 -0.84 -15.09 -10.06
CA THR A 5 -0.50 -15.82 -8.85
C THR A 5 -0.60 -14.89 -7.65
N GLU A 6 -1.33 -15.30 -6.63
CA GLU A 6 -1.50 -14.52 -5.42
C GLU A 6 -0.64 -15.11 -4.30
N THR A 7 0.17 -14.28 -3.70
CA THR A 7 1.08 -14.68 -2.63
C THR A 7 0.76 -13.84 -1.38
N THR A 8 0.49 -14.51 -0.27
CA THR A 8 0.32 -13.84 1.01
C THR A 8 1.68 -13.73 1.70
N VAL A 9 2.07 -12.52 2.06
CA VAL A 9 3.36 -12.25 2.71
C VAL A 9 3.10 -11.95 4.17
N GLU A 10 3.50 -12.88 5.05
CA GLU A 10 3.33 -12.74 6.49
C GLU A 10 4.54 -12.04 7.11
N GLY A 11 4.33 -11.48 8.29
CA GLY A 11 5.42 -10.91 9.08
C GLY A 11 5.86 -9.53 8.65
N THR A 12 5.09 -8.86 7.79
CA THR A 12 5.40 -7.49 7.41
C THR A 12 4.98 -6.53 8.53
N THR A 13 5.77 -5.48 8.70
CA THR A 13 5.44 -4.39 9.63
C THR A 13 5.39 -3.09 8.86
N VAL A 14 4.58 -2.15 9.36
CA VAL A 14 4.41 -0.85 8.72
C VAL A 14 4.66 0.24 9.75
N GLU A 15 5.55 1.15 9.42
CA GLU A 15 5.83 2.33 10.22
C GLU A 15 5.13 3.53 9.57
N LEU A 16 4.19 4.13 10.30
CA LEU A 16 3.41 5.26 9.81
C LEU A 16 4.07 6.57 10.22
N ASN A 17 4.26 7.47 9.27
CA ASN A 17 4.69 8.83 9.51
C ASN A 17 3.59 9.77 8.98
N THR A 18 3.04 10.61 9.86
CA THR A 18 1.96 11.54 9.50
C THR A 18 2.48 12.93 9.14
N ASN A 19 3.79 13.13 9.16
CA ASN A 19 4.45 14.38 8.76
C ASN A 19 5.46 14.08 7.66
N GLY A 20 4.99 13.39 6.61
CA GLY A 20 5.86 12.95 5.54
C GLY A 20 6.42 14.09 4.72
N HIS A 21 7.62 13.88 4.20
CA HIS A 21 8.29 14.88 3.34
C HIS A 21 7.65 14.93 1.95
N HIS A 22 7.28 13.78 1.41
CA HIS A 22 6.70 13.68 0.06
C HIS A 22 5.18 13.59 0.08
N ALA A 23 4.61 13.12 1.18
CA ALA A 23 3.16 12.98 1.34
C ALA A 23 2.83 13.13 2.81
N THR A 24 1.61 13.60 3.11
CA THR A 24 1.18 13.78 4.49
C THR A 24 1.27 12.47 5.28
N TYR A 25 0.80 11.38 4.67
CA TYR A 25 0.89 10.05 5.26
C TYR A 25 1.89 9.22 4.45
N GLU A 26 2.94 8.77 5.12
CA GLU A 26 3.93 7.88 4.53
C GLU A 26 4.00 6.61 5.35
N MET A 27 3.98 5.47 4.67
CA MET A 27 4.03 4.16 5.30
C MET A 27 5.27 3.45 4.81
N LYS A 28 6.18 3.12 5.73
CA LYS A 28 7.37 2.35 5.42
C LYS A 28 7.12 0.89 5.76
N ILE A 29 7.22 0.02 4.75
CA ILE A 29 6.98 -1.40 4.90
C ILE A 29 8.31 -2.10 5.14
N SER A 30 8.36 -2.95 6.16
CA SER A 30 9.51 -3.79 6.47
C SER A 30 9.10 -5.25 6.43
N GLY A 31 10.02 -6.12 6.04
CA GLY A 31 9.73 -7.56 5.90
C GLY A 31 9.17 -7.91 4.54
N PHE A 32 9.12 -6.98 3.62
CA PHE A 32 8.71 -7.19 2.25
C PHE A 32 9.53 -6.27 1.36
N ASP A 33 10.17 -6.83 0.36
CA ASP A 33 11.05 -6.08 -0.52
C ASP A 33 10.60 -6.31 -1.97
N LEU A 34 10.07 -5.27 -2.59
CA LEU A 34 9.57 -5.31 -3.95
C LEU A 34 10.00 -4.03 -4.66
N ASP A 35 10.80 -4.17 -5.70
CA ASP A 35 11.22 -3.04 -6.52
C ASP A 35 10.10 -2.73 -7.50
N TYR A 36 9.41 -1.61 -7.31
CA TYR A 36 8.24 -1.28 -8.12
C TYR A 36 8.57 -1.12 -9.61
N LYS A 37 9.81 -0.76 -9.95
CA LYS A 37 10.22 -0.66 -11.35
C LYS A 37 10.58 -2.02 -11.93
N ALA A 38 11.45 -2.76 -11.24
CA ALA A 38 11.91 -4.07 -11.72
C ALA A 38 10.77 -5.08 -11.75
N ASN A 39 9.91 -5.07 -10.76
CA ASN A 39 8.76 -5.97 -10.68
C ASN A 39 7.53 -5.43 -11.40
N LYS A 40 7.61 -4.21 -11.92
CA LYS A 40 6.54 -3.57 -12.71
C LYS A 40 5.23 -3.55 -11.93
N VAL A 41 5.27 -2.96 -10.75
CA VAL A 41 4.07 -2.75 -9.93
C VAL A 41 3.20 -1.70 -10.62
N TYR A 42 1.95 -2.05 -10.89
CA TYR A 42 1.04 -1.14 -11.58
C TYR A 42 -0.13 -0.69 -10.71
N GLY A 43 -0.26 -1.21 -9.51
CA GLY A 43 -1.29 -0.75 -8.60
C GLY A 43 -1.06 -1.27 -7.20
N VAL A 44 -1.54 -0.51 -6.23
CA VAL A 44 -1.52 -0.89 -4.82
C VAL A 44 -2.89 -0.54 -4.26
N VAL A 45 -3.48 -1.45 -3.50
CA VAL A 45 -4.78 -1.25 -2.89
C VAL A 45 -4.64 -1.36 -1.38
N LEU A 46 -5.15 -0.36 -0.68
CA LEU A 46 -5.24 -0.36 0.79
C LEU A 46 -6.64 -0.81 1.16
N THR A 47 -6.76 -1.87 1.94
CA THR A 47 -8.04 -2.38 2.42
C THR A 47 -8.16 -2.07 3.91
N THR A 48 -9.30 -1.51 4.31
CA THR A 48 -9.54 -1.14 5.70
C THR A 48 -10.42 -2.17 6.40
N ALA A 49 -10.47 -2.06 7.73
CA ALA A 49 -11.21 -3.02 8.55
C ALA A 49 -12.71 -3.03 8.22
N ASP A 50 -13.26 -1.92 7.73
CA ASP A 50 -14.67 -1.86 7.34
C ASP A 50 -14.93 -2.35 5.91
N GLY A 51 -13.89 -2.85 5.24
CA GLY A 51 -14.00 -3.38 3.88
C GLY A 51 -13.83 -2.37 2.77
N SER A 52 -13.57 -1.11 3.09
CA SER A 52 -13.32 -0.09 2.07
C SER A 52 -11.96 -0.33 1.41
N GLU A 53 -11.85 0.05 0.14
CA GLU A 53 -10.62 -0.10 -0.61
C GLU A 53 -10.21 1.24 -1.21
N TYR A 54 -8.91 1.52 -1.18
CA TYR A 54 -8.34 2.75 -1.73
C TYR A 54 -7.16 2.38 -2.61
N GLY A 55 -7.22 2.78 -3.87
CA GLY A 55 -6.18 2.45 -4.84
C GLY A 55 -5.12 3.54 -4.95
N LEU A 56 -3.86 3.13 -4.99
CA LEU A 56 -2.73 4.00 -5.29
C LEU A 56 -2.26 3.64 -6.69
N HIS A 57 -2.66 4.45 -7.69
CA HIS A 57 -2.45 4.10 -9.09
C HIS A 57 -1.18 4.70 -9.70
N HIS A 58 -0.60 5.68 -9.03
CA HIS A 58 0.59 6.35 -9.58
C HIS A 58 1.84 5.81 -8.92
N VAL A 59 2.87 5.58 -9.73
CA VAL A 59 4.16 5.13 -9.23
C VAL A 59 4.77 6.14 -8.23
N THR A 60 4.35 7.40 -8.30
CA THR A 60 4.80 8.41 -7.34
C THR A 60 4.27 8.18 -5.93
N ASN A 61 3.28 7.29 -5.77
CA ASN A 61 2.81 6.89 -4.45
C ASN A 61 3.69 5.81 -3.83
N ILE A 62 4.62 5.23 -4.62
CA ILE A 62 5.46 4.12 -4.19
C ILE A 62 6.92 4.53 -4.34
N TRP A 63 7.67 4.52 -3.23
CA TRP A 63 9.08 4.89 -3.23
C TRP A 63 9.92 3.68 -2.83
N HIS A 64 10.90 3.32 -3.66
CA HIS A 64 11.84 2.24 -3.37
C HIS A 64 11.17 0.90 -3.07
N GLY A 65 9.96 0.71 -3.63
CA GLY A 65 9.23 -0.53 -3.48
C GLY A 65 8.71 -0.85 -2.08
N THR A 66 9.09 -0.06 -1.10
CA THR A 66 8.75 -0.34 0.30
C THR A 66 8.10 0.84 1.01
N LYS A 67 7.97 1.98 0.37
CA LYS A 67 7.37 3.15 0.98
C LYS A 67 6.16 3.59 0.14
N LEU A 68 5.02 3.74 0.79
CA LEU A 68 3.79 4.20 0.17
C LEU A 68 3.38 5.54 0.77
N GLY A 69 2.69 6.36 -0.01
CA GLY A 69 2.24 7.64 0.51
C GLY A 69 0.96 8.14 -0.13
N PHE A 70 0.24 8.96 0.61
CA PHE A 70 -0.92 9.70 0.11
C PHE A 70 -1.10 10.96 0.92
N ASN A 71 -1.87 11.91 0.39
CA ASN A 71 -2.12 13.17 1.06
C ASN A 71 -3.50 13.17 1.71
N ALA A 72 -3.55 13.59 2.97
CA ALA A 72 -4.79 13.64 3.73
C ALA A 72 -5.76 14.68 3.17
N ASP A 73 -5.26 15.69 2.47
CA ASP A 73 -6.10 16.71 1.84
C ASP A 73 -6.61 16.33 0.45
N ASP A 74 -6.18 15.19 -0.07
CA ASP A 74 -6.73 14.65 -1.31
C ASP A 74 -8.15 14.15 -1.03
N PRO A 75 -9.18 14.67 -1.71
CA PRO A 75 -10.56 14.27 -1.44
C PRO A 75 -10.78 12.75 -1.55
N TYR A 76 -10.03 12.08 -2.42
CA TYR A 76 -10.15 10.64 -2.58
C TYR A 76 -9.74 9.90 -1.31
N PHE A 77 -8.72 10.41 -0.61
CA PHE A 77 -8.20 9.75 0.60
C PHE A 77 -8.77 10.33 1.90
N ALA A 78 -9.56 11.38 1.82
CA ALA A 78 -10.05 12.05 3.04
C ALA A 78 -10.80 11.09 3.96
N SER A 79 -11.57 10.17 3.41
CA SER A 79 -12.38 9.25 4.21
C SER A 79 -11.57 8.12 4.85
N ILE A 80 -10.31 7.93 4.49
CA ILE A 80 -9.49 6.87 5.08
C ILE A 80 -8.99 7.26 6.47
N ILE A 81 -8.95 8.54 6.77
CA ILE A 81 -8.44 9.03 8.05
C ILE A 81 -9.35 8.55 9.18
N GLY A 82 -8.75 7.94 10.20
CA GLY A 82 -9.47 7.34 11.31
C GLY A 82 -9.81 5.88 11.11
N LYS A 83 -9.58 5.34 9.92
CA LYS A 83 -9.79 3.92 9.65
C LYS A 83 -8.50 3.14 9.92
N THR A 84 -8.61 1.82 9.99
CA THR A 84 -7.46 0.94 10.17
C THR A 84 -7.24 0.16 8.89
N ILE A 85 -6.04 0.25 8.34
CA ILE A 85 -5.65 -0.56 7.18
C ILE A 85 -5.32 -1.96 7.68
N THR A 86 -6.00 -2.97 7.14
CA THR A 86 -5.80 -4.37 7.51
C THR A 86 -5.07 -5.17 6.45
N GLN A 87 -4.96 -4.62 5.25
CA GLN A 87 -4.32 -5.33 4.14
C GLN A 87 -3.80 -4.34 3.12
N ILE A 88 -2.62 -4.62 2.60
CA ILE A 88 -2.05 -3.89 1.47
C ILE A 88 -1.81 -4.91 0.37
N THR A 89 -2.35 -4.64 -0.82
CA THR A 89 -2.22 -5.55 -1.96
C THR A 89 -1.43 -4.87 -3.06
N PHE A 90 -0.36 -5.52 -3.49
CA PHE A 90 0.47 -5.03 -4.60
C PHE A 90 0.16 -5.83 -5.86
N TYR A 91 -0.17 -5.13 -6.92
CA TYR A 91 -0.42 -5.73 -8.23
C TYR A 91 0.80 -5.50 -9.10
N ALA A 92 1.50 -6.57 -9.41
CA ALA A 92 2.71 -6.51 -10.23
C ALA A 92 2.58 -7.42 -11.44
N ALA A 93 3.46 -7.24 -12.41
CA ALA A 93 3.44 -8.04 -13.64
C ALA A 93 3.70 -9.51 -13.36
N ASP A 94 4.46 -9.83 -12.33
CA ASP A 94 4.82 -11.20 -11.98
C ASP A 94 3.90 -11.83 -10.93
N GLY A 95 2.88 -11.11 -10.48
CA GLY A 95 1.92 -11.67 -9.53
C GLY A 95 1.28 -10.62 -8.64
N VAL A 96 0.48 -11.10 -7.70
CA VAL A 96 -0.22 -10.28 -6.71
C VAL A 96 0.31 -10.61 -5.33
N TYR A 97 0.69 -9.61 -4.57
CA TYR A 97 1.25 -9.78 -3.22
C TYR A 97 0.30 -9.17 -2.21
N VAL A 98 -0.15 -9.99 -1.27
CA VAL A 98 -1.13 -9.60 -0.25
C VAL A 98 -0.44 -9.56 1.10
N LEU A 99 -0.41 -8.40 1.72
CA LEU A 99 0.27 -8.16 2.99
C LEU A 99 -0.77 -7.88 4.08
N PRO A 100 -1.03 -8.83 4.98
CA PRO A 100 -1.83 -8.54 6.16
C PRO A 100 -1.06 -7.58 7.07
N VAL A 101 -1.72 -6.51 7.49
CA VAL A 101 -1.10 -5.46 8.32
C VAL A 101 -2.12 -4.94 9.33
N ASN A 102 -1.69 -4.00 10.15
CA ASN A 102 -2.58 -3.34 11.11
C ASN A 102 -2.06 -1.93 11.33
N VAL A 103 -2.61 -1.00 10.57
CA VAL A 103 -2.15 0.40 10.59
C VAL A 103 -3.34 1.30 10.88
N ALA A 104 -3.37 1.87 12.08
CA ALA A 104 -4.40 2.83 12.46
C ALA A 104 -4.05 4.23 11.94
N LEU A 105 -4.96 4.82 11.18
CA LEU A 105 -4.74 6.14 10.58
C LEU A 105 -5.42 7.27 11.38
#